data_7ba76a2541e35eabbc858b71cb8eba77
#
_entry.id   7ba76a2541e35eabbc858b71cb8eba77
#
_cell.length_a   1.000
_cell.length_b   1.000
_cell.length_c   1.000
_cell.angle_alpha   90.00
_cell.angle_beta   90.00
_cell.angle_gamma   90.00
#
_symmetry.space_group_name_H-M   'P 1'
#
loop_
_entity.id
_entity.type
_entity.pdbx_description
1 polymer ?
#
loop_
_entity_poly.entity_id
_entity_poly.type
_entity_poly.pdbx_seq_one_letter_code
_entity_poly.pdbx_strand_id
1 'polypeptide(L)'
;YDYVTLNTHYHYQPPYFVQENITDGCAHNRRGDCGIMASTFIVLCRLAGIPAQWQSGLVVRREMVGCHDWAAFYIAPRGWMYADCSAGASMARAGNEKMRLHYFGNLDTGRMVANRALCAPFDPPMCAFRADPCDNQVGEVEADGVGLYGEQLQWSQTLRRYETL
;
A
#
# COMPACT_ATOMS: atom_id res chain seq x y z
N TYR A 1 13.49 7.15 3.03
CA TYR A 1 12.86 7.16 1.70
C TYR A 1 13.86 6.73 0.62
N ASP A 2 14.97 7.43 0.50
CA ASP A 2 16.00 7.16 -0.53
C ASP A 2 16.50 5.71 -0.48
N TYR A 3 16.76 5.18 0.73
CA TYR A 3 17.16 3.78 0.87
C TYR A 3 16.19 2.83 0.16
N VAL A 4 14.89 2.97 0.40
CA VAL A 4 13.87 2.10 -0.20
C VAL A 4 13.77 2.35 -1.71
N THR A 5 13.62 3.60 -2.14
CA THR A 5 13.35 3.92 -3.55
C THR A 5 14.52 3.66 -4.49
N LEU A 6 15.76 3.79 -4.00
CA LEU A 6 16.95 3.60 -4.81
C LEU A 6 17.51 2.17 -4.77
N ASN A 7 17.17 1.40 -3.73
CA ASN A 7 17.74 0.06 -3.53
C ASN A 7 16.73 -1.08 -3.67
N THR A 8 15.42 -0.82 -3.73
CA THR A 8 14.41 -1.87 -3.82
C THR A 8 13.80 -1.92 -5.21
N HIS A 9 13.69 -3.13 -5.77
CA HIS A 9 13.01 -3.40 -7.02
C HIS A 9 11.57 -3.81 -6.79
N TYR A 10 10.63 -3.21 -7.54
CA TYR A 10 9.24 -3.64 -7.50
C TYR A 10 9.12 -5.07 -8.03
N HIS A 11 8.50 -5.91 -7.24
CA HIS A 11 8.24 -7.30 -7.57
C HIS A 11 6.99 -7.76 -6.84
N TYR A 12 5.99 -8.25 -7.59
CA TYR A 12 4.77 -8.79 -6.99
C TYR A 12 5.12 -9.92 -6.01
N GLN A 13 4.47 -9.89 -4.87
CA GLN A 13 4.72 -10.84 -3.79
C GLN A 13 3.49 -11.72 -3.53
N PRO A 14 3.68 -12.91 -2.95
CA PRO A 14 2.56 -13.70 -2.45
C PRO A 14 1.83 -12.95 -1.33
N PRO A 15 0.61 -13.38 -0.94
CA PRO A 15 -0.15 -12.76 0.14
C PRO A 15 0.70 -12.54 1.40
N TYR A 16 0.59 -11.37 2.02
CA TYR A 16 1.48 -10.99 3.12
C TYR A 16 1.39 -11.89 4.34
N PHE A 17 0.22 -12.47 4.59
CA PHE A 17 0.00 -13.34 5.74
C PHE A 17 0.74 -14.70 5.65
N VAL A 18 1.26 -15.09 4.48
CA VAL A 18 2.10 -16.30 4.33
C VAL A 18 3.59 -16.01 4.44
N GLN A 19 3.98 -14.75 4.64
CA GLN A 19 5.37 -14.31 4.75
C GLN A 19 5.72 -14.02 6.21
N GLU A 20 6.82 -14.60 6.72
CA GLU A 20 7.21 -14.40 8.12
C GLU A 20 7.69 -12.98 8.43
N ASN A 21 8.55 -12.43 7.60
CA ASN A 21 9.23 -11.16 7.84
C ASN A 21 9.33 -10.31 6.58
N ILE A 22 8.20 -9.72 6.17
CA ILE A 22 8.11 -8.99 4.90
C ILE A 22 9.11 -7.83 4.79
N THR A 23 9.34 -7.09 5.87
CA THR A 23 10.25 -5.93 5.86
C THR A 23 11.71 -6.34 5.92
N ASP A 24 12.05 -7.37 6.67
CA ASP A 24 13.39 -7.94 6.72
C ASP A 24 13.75 -8.58 5.38
N GLY A 25 12.83 -9.36 4.81
CA GLY A 25 12.97 -9.92 3.46
C GLY A 25 13.21 -8.85 2.40
N CYS A 26 12.48 -7.74 2.47
CA CYS A 26 12.69 -6.59 1.57
C CYS A 26 14.07 -5.95 1.76
N ALA A 27 14.50 -5.74 3.00
CA ALA A 27 15.80 -5.13 3.30
C ALA A 27 16.98 -5.96 2.77
N HIS A 28 16.90 -7.30 2.89
CA HIS A 28 17.94 -8.21 2.42
C HIS A 28 17.87 -8.49 0.92
N ASN A 29 16.68 -8.83 0.40
CA ASN A 29 16.51 -9.25 -0.98
C ASN A 29 16.34 -8.08 -1.96
N ARG A 30 16.09 -6.86 -1.43
CA ARG A 30 15.86 -5.65 -2.20
C ARG A 30 14.72 -5.79 -3.20
N ARG A 31 13.67 -6.50 -2.81
CA ARG A 31 12.47 -6.74 -3.61
C ARG A 31 11.23 -6.58 -2.75
N GLY A 32 10.20 -5.99 -3.31
CA GLY A 32 8.92 -5.82 -2.67
C GLY A 32 7.91 -5.19 -3.62
N ASP A 33 6.63 -5.42 -3.34
CA ASP A 33 5.54 -4.68 -3.97
C ASP A 33 5.26 -3.37 -3.21
N CYS A 34 4.16 -2.71 -3.54
CA CYS A 34 3.83 -1.41 -2.94
C CYS A 34 3.72 -1.50 -1.41
N GLY A 35 3.03 -2.50 -0.90
CA GLY A 35 2.81 -2.65 0.53
C GLY A 35 4.07 -3.03 1.30
N ILE A 36 4.88 -3.93 0.77
CA ILE A 36 6.16 -4.30 1.38
C ILE A 36 7.13 -3.11 1.41
N MET A 37 7.20 -2.32 0.34
CA MET A 37 8.04 -1.13 0.30
C MET A 37 7.52 -0.05 1.27
N ALA A 38 6.19 0.13 1.36
CA ALA A 38 5.59 1.04 2.34
C ALA A 38 5.87 0.58 3.78
N SER A 39 5.67 -0.70 4.09
CA SER A 39 5.96 -1.27 5.41
C SER A 39 7.44 -1.11 5.79
N THR A 40 8.35 -1.36 4.86
CA THR A 40 9.79 -1.16 5.09
C THR A 40 10.10 0.29 5.42
N PHE A 41 9.54 1.24 4.71
CA PHE A 41 9.69 2.66 5.01
C PHE A 41 9.12 3.01 6.41
N ILE A 42 7.94 2.47 6.75
CA ILE A 42 7.31 2.68 8.06
C ILE A 42 8.19 2.16 9.18
N VAL A 43 8.75 0.96 9.04
CA VAL A 43 9.68 0.39 10.04
C VAL A 43 10.91 1.27 10.20
N LEU A 44 11.53 1.70 9.11
CA LEU A 44 12.69 2.60 9.16
C LEU A 44 12.36 3.95 9.82
N CYS A 45 11.17 4.52 9.55
CA CYS A 45 10.71 5.72 10.25
C CYS A 45 10.58 5.49 11.75
N ARG A 46 9.92 4.41 12.16
CA ARG A 46 9.71 4.09 13.57
C ARG A 46 11.01 3.83 14.31
N LEU A 47 11.97 3.14 13.69
CA LEU A 47 13.32 2.96 14.25
C LEU A 47 14.07 4.29 14.42
N ALA A 48 13.77 5.28 13.59
CA ALA A 48 14.31 6.63 13.71
C ALA A 48 13.50 7.56 14.64
N GLY A 49 12.50 7.03 15.37
CA GLY A 49 11.63 7.80 16.26
C GLY A 49 10.57 8.65 15.56
N ILE A 50 10.33 8.42 14.25
CA ILE A 50 9.35 9.14 13.45
C ILE A 50 8.03 8.35 13.44
N PRO A 51 6.90 8.92 13.93
CA PRO A 51 5.61 8.25 13.82
C PRO A 51 5.26 8.01 12.35
N ALA A 52 4.90 6.78 12.04
CA ALA A 52 4.50 6.40 10.69
C ALA A 52 3.42 5.34 10.72
N GLN A 53 2.52 5.37 9.74
CA GLN A 53 1.37 4.48 9.64
C GLN A 53 1.11 4.05 8.20
N TRP A 54 0.42 2.94 8.08
CA TRP A 54 -0.03 2.34 6.85
C TRP A 54 -1.22 3.08 6.25
N GLN A 55 -1.28 3.13 4.94
CA GLN A 55 -2.49 3.41 4.18
C GLN A 55 -2.57 2.50 2.96
N SER A 56 -3.74 1.94 2.75
CA SER A 56 -4.07 1.18 1.55
C SER A 56 -5.35 1.72 0.90
N GLY A 57 -5.53 1.43 -0.36
CA GLY A 57 -6.70 1.86 -1.11
C GLY A 57 -6.52 1.74 -2.60
N LEU A 58 -7.02 2.72 -3.34
CA LEU A 58 -7.00 2.72 -4.79
C LEU A 58 -6.17 3.87 -5.34
N VAL A 59 -5.48 3.58 -6.43
CA VAL A 59 -4.96 4.58 -7.36
C VAL A 59 -5.94 4.67 -8.53
N VAL A 60 -6.44 5.87 -8.77
CA VAL A 60 -7.35 6.17 -9.88
C VAL A 60 -6.63 7.08 -10.87
N ARG A 61 -6.53 6.65 -12.11
CA ARG A 61 -6.01 7.40 -13.24
C ARG A 61 -7.02 7.36 -14.38
N ARG A 62 -6.80 8.15 -15.43
CA ARG A 62 -7.77 8.35 -16.51
C ARG A 62 -8.35 7.06 -17.09
N GLU A 63 -7.54 6.00 -17.20
CA GLU A 63 -7.93 4.73 -17.82
C GLU A 63 -7.69 3.51 -16.92
N MET A 64 -7.37 3.77 -15.64
CA MET A 64 -6.97 2.72 -14.72
C MET A 64 -7.45 3.00 -13.32
N VAL A 65 -7.96 1.97 -12.68
CA VAL A 65 -8.11 1.89 -11.23
C VAL A 65 -7.41 0.63 -10.75
N GLY A 66 -6.65 0.73 -9.67
CA GLY A 66 -5.94 -0.42 -9.12
C GLY A 66 -5.69 -0.27 -7.62
N CYS A 67 -5.50 -1.40 -6.96
CA CYS A 67 -5.14 -1.44 -5.55
C CYS A 67 -3.72 -0.92 -5.35
N HIS A 68 -3.49 -0.21 -4.26
CA HIS A 68 -2.19 0.37 -3.97
C HIS A 68 -2.01 0.71 -2.50
N ASP A 69 -0.74 0.68 -2.05
CA ASP A 69 -0.34 0.96 -0.69
C ASP A 69 0.72 2.05 -0.65
N TRP A 70 0.66 2.85 0.42
CA TRP A 70 1.62 3.89 0.72
C TRP A 70 1.73 4.13 2.22
N ALA A 71 2.67 4.94 2.62
CA ALA A 71 2.88 5.32 4.00
C ALA A 71 2.43 6.76 4.28
N ALA A 72 2.02 7.01 5.52
CA ALA A 72 1.97 8.34 6.09
C ALA A 72 3.00 8.42 7.23
N PHE A 73 3.67 9.56 7.39
CA PHE A 73 4.65 9.81 8.45
C PHE A 73 4.51 11.23 9.00
N TYR A 74 4.87 11.42 10.26
CA TYR A 74 4.66 12.70 10.95
C TYR A 74 5.96 13.46 11.15
N ILE A 75 6.01 14.71 10.72
CA ILE A 75 7.14 15.62 10.94
C ILE A 75 6.63 16.91 11.59
N ALA A 76 7.05 17.18 12.83
CA ALA A 76 6.76 18.45 13.48
C ALA A 76 7.53 19.60 12.82
N PRO A 77 6.95 20.79 12.66
CA PRO A 77 5.55 21.19 12.89
C PRO A 77 4.63 20.94 11.69
N ARG A 78 5.09 20.28 10.63
CA ARG A 78 4.36 20.11 9.35
C ARG A 78 3.15 19.18 9.45
N GLY A 79 3.16 18.24 10.42
CA GLY A 79 2.09 17.27 10.58
C GLY A 79 2.31 15.99 9.77
N TRP A 80 1.22 15.33 9.41
CA TRP A 80 1.23 14.11 8.61
C TRP A 80 1.54 14.40 7.14
N MET A 81 2.52 13.70 6.61
CA MET A 81 2.96 13.74 5.23
C MET A 81 2.90 12.31 4.65
N TYR A 82 3.02 12.18 3.33
CA TYR A 82 2.87 10.89 2.67
C TYR A 82 4.17 10.45 1.98
N ALA A 83 4.35 9.14 1.84
CA ALA A 83 5.43 8.58 1.05
C ALA A 83 4.94 7.36 0.26
N ASP A 84 5.06 7.43 -1.07
CA ASP A 84 4.84 6.30 -1.94
C ASP A 84 6.20 5.81 -2.47
N CYS A 85 6.74 4.81 -1.78
CA CYS A 85 8.06 4.29 -2.10
C CYS A 85 8.08 3.53 -3.43
N SER A 86 7.02 2.86 -3.80
CA SER A 86 6.97 2.08 -5.05
C SER A 86 6.84 2.98 -6.28
N ALA A 87 6.00 4.03 -6.20
CA ALA A 87 5.93 5.05 -7.23
C ALA A 87 7.26 5.80 -7.34
N GLY A 88 7.86 6.16 -6.20
CA GLY A 88 9.18 6.79 -6.17
C GLY A 88 10.26 5.92 -6.79
N ALA A 89 10.29 4.62 -6.49
CA ALA A 89 11.23 3.68 -7.09
C ALA A 89 11.04 3.53 -8.60
N SER A 90 9.81 3.55 -9.08
CA SER A 90 9.51 3.54 -10.51
C SER A 90 10.04 4.80 -11.20
N MET A 91 9.86 5.96 -10.57
CA MET A 91 10.36 7.23 -11.09
C MET A 91 11.91 7.31 -11.08
N ALA A 92 12.55 6.76 -10.04
CA ALA A 92 14.00 6.65 -9.99
C ALA A 92 14.56 5.87 -11.21
N ARG A 93 13.93 4.73 -11.51
CA ARG A 93 14.34 3.91 -12.68
C ARG A 93 14.08 4.58 -14.02
N ALA A 94 13.06 5.42 -14.09
CA ALA A 94 12.75 6.23 -15.26
C ALA A 94 13.68 7.46 -15.40
N GLY A 95 14.62 7.66 -14.48
CA GLY A 95 15.49 8.84 -14.45
C GLY A 95 14.75 10.14 -14.09
N ASN A 96 13.54 10.05 -13.55
CA ASN A 96 12.72 11.22 -13.22
C ASN A 96 12.84 11.55 -11.72
N GLU A 97 13.95 12.17 -11.35
CA GLU A 97 14.24 12.52 -9.97
C GLU A 97 13.22 13.51 -9.38
N LYS A 98 12.73 14.44 -10.18
CA LYS A 98 11.69 15.40 -9.73
C LYS A 98 10.43 14.67 -9.26
N MET A 99 9.96 13.69 -10.02
CA MET A 99 8.78 12.91 -9.65
C MET A 99 9.07 11.91 -8.54
N ARG A 100 10.28 11.36 -8.46
CA ARG A 100 10.69 10.55 -7.33
C ARG A 100 10.55 11.33 -6.03
N LEU A 101 11.08 12.53 -5.97
CA LEU A 101 11.02 13.41 -4.80
C LEU A 101 9.61 13.95 -4.53
N HIS A 102 8.76 14.05 -5.55
CA HIS A 102 7.34 14.41 -5.35
C HIS A 102 6.64 13.41 -4.43
N TYR A 103 6.90 12.12 -4.60
CA TYR A 103 6.31 11.06 -3.77
C TYR A 103 6.94 10.94 -2.36
N PHE A 104 7.79 11.87 -1.97
CA PHE A 104 8.27 12.05 -0.61
C PHE A 104 7.71 13.34 -0.01
N GLY A 105 6.64 13.21 0.73
CA GLY A 105 5.88 14.30 1.31
C GLY A 105 4.53 14.54 0.66
N ASN A 106 4.32 14.04 -0.55
CA ASN A 106 3.09 14.26 -1.32
C ASN A 106 2.59 12.99 -1.99
N LEU A 107 1.31 13.02 -2.38
CA LEU A 107 0.68 12.05 -3.28
C LEU A 107 0.05 12.83 -4.45
N ASP A 108 -0.21 12.13 -5.55
CA ASP A 108 -1.10 12.62 -6.59
C ASP A 108 -2.57 12.61 -6.12
N THR A 109 -3.44 13.34 -6.80
CA THR A 109 -4.85 13.50 -6.43
C THR A 109 -5.69 12.24 -6.70
N GLY A 110 -5.17 11.28 -7.43
CA GLY A 110 -5.85 10.04 -7.78
C GLY A 110 -5.74 8.97 -6.70
N ARG A 111 -5.79 9.34 -5.42
CA ARG A 111 -5.70 8.39 -4.30
C ARG A 111 -7.00 8.34 -3.51
N MET A 112 -7.54 7.14 -3.35
CA MET A 112 -8.68 6.88 -2.47
C MET A 112 -8.22 5.96 -1.33
N VAL A 113 -8.23 6.46 -0.11
CA VAL A 113 -7.90 5.66 1.08
C VAL A 113 -9.07 4.77 1.42
N ALA A 114 -8.85 3.45 1.46
CA ALA A 114 -9.82 2.47 1.94
C ALA A 114 -9.52 2.08 3.39
N ASN A 115 -8.26 1.94 3.75
CA ASN A 115 -7.85 1.49 5.08
C ASN A 115 -6.61 2.26 5.58
N ARG A 116 -6.53 2.46 6.90
CA ARG A 116 -5.42 3.15 7.57
C ARG A 116 -4.68 2.28 8.59
N ALA A 117 -5.02 1.01 8.65
CA ALA A 117 -4.41 0.08 9.59
C ALA A 117 -4.13 -1.25 8.90
N LEU A 118 -2.92 -1.77 9.09
CA LEU A 118 -2.54 -3.09 8.63
C LEU A 118 -3.23 -4.14 9.51
N CYS A 119 -3.79 -5.17 8.91
CA CYS A 119 -4.47 -6.28 9.60
C CYS A 119 -5.62 -5.84 10.51
N ALA A 120 -6.32 -4.76 10.18
CA ALA A 120 -7.46 -4.30 10.96
C ALA A 120 -8.64 -5.29 10.89
N PRO A 121 -9.36 -5.53 12.00
CA PRO A 121 -10.59 -6.30 11.95
C PRO A 121 -11.68 -5.54 11.19
N PHE A 122 -12.66 -6.27 10.66
CA PHE A 122 -13.89 -5.66 10.18
C PHE A 122 -14.86 -5.32 11.33
N ASP A 123 -15.76 -4.40 11.06
CA ASP A 123 -16.89 -4.10 11.94
C ASP A 123 -18.19 -4.10 11.10
N PRO A 124 -19.06 -5.10 11.25
CA PRO A 124 -18.95 -6.27 12.13
C PRO A 124 -17.83 -7.23 11.72
N PRO A 125 -17.27 -8.01 12.68
CA PRO A 125 -16.20 -8.95 12.39
C PRO A 125 -16.70 -10.11 11.53
N MET A 126 -15.85 -10.63 10.65
CA MET A 126 -16.10 -11.89 9.96
C MET A 126 -15.96 -13.07 10.93
N CYS A 127 -16.78 -14.10 10.71
CA CYS A 127 -16.67 -15.39 11.39
C CYS A 127 -15.79 -16.37 10.64
N ALA A 128 -15.72 -16.25 9.31
CA ALA A 128 -14.92 -17.10 8.45
C ALA A 128 -13.45 -16.67 8.42
N PHE A 129 -12.60 -17.57 7.92
CA PHE A 129 -11.19 -17.28 7.67
C PHE A 129 -11.04 -16.09 6.71
N ARG A 130 -10.14 -15.19 7.02
CA ARG A 130 -9.84 -14.03 6.18
C ARG A 130 -8.75 -14.38 5.18
N ALA A 131 -9.08 -14.26 3.88
CA ALA A 131 -8.16 -14.55 2.79
C ALA A 131 -7.17 -13.39 2.52
N ASP A 132 -7.58 -12.14 2.86
CA ASP A 132 -6.74 -10.95 2.74
C ASP A 132 -6.86 -10.08 4.01
N PRO A 133 -6.24 -10.51 5.12
CA PRO A 133 -6.37 -9.80 6.39
C PRO A 133 -5.54 -8.52 6.48
N CYS A 134 -4.62 -8.28 5.54
CA CYS A 134 -3.58 -7.26 5.72
C CYS A 134 -4.00 -5.88 5.24
N ASP A 135 -4.36 -5.72 3.99
CA ASP A 135 -4.54 -4.43 3.37
C ASP A 135 -5.99 -4.03 3.06
N ASN A 136 -6.91 -4.99 3.00
CA ASN A 136 -8.35 -4.76 2.84
C ASN A 136 -8.73 -3.91 1.62
N GLN A 137 -8.02 -4.03 0.51
CA GLN A 137 -8.24 -3.19 -0.67
C GLN A 137 -9.42 -3.64 -1.51
N VAL A 138 -9.61 -4.94 -1.63
CA VAL A 138 -10.65 -5.56 -2.47
C VAL A 138 -11.87 -6.00 -1.68
N GLY A 139 -11.74 -6.06 -0.36
CA GLY A 139 -12.77 -6.58 0.53
C GLY A 139 -12.80 -8.11 0.56
N GLU A 140 -13.58 -8.63 1.49
CA GLU A 140 -13.79 -10.06 1.69
C GLU A 140 -15.30 -10.30 1.84
N VAL A 141 -15.78 -11.48 1.50
CA VAL A 141 -17.20 -11.79 1.49
C VAL A 141 -17.49 -13.00 2.35
N GLU A 142 -18.51 -12.87 3.19
CA GLU A 142 -19.07 -13.94 3.98
C GLU A 142 -20.61 -13.96 3.80
N ALA A 143 -21.17 -15.13 3.59
CA ALA A 143 -22.60 -15.33 3.51
C ALA A 143 -22.99 -16.47 4.46
N ASP A 144 -23.95 -16.22 5.36
CA ASP A 144 -24.44 -17.19 6.35
C ASP A 144 -23.32 -17.85 7.19
N GLY A 145 -22.28 -17.08 7.54
CA GLY A 145 -21.12 -17.55 8.30
C GLY A 145 -20.11 -18.36 7.50
N VAL A 146 -20.26 -18.41 6.19
CA VAL A 146 -19.35 -19.13 5.27
C VAL A 146 -18.59 -18.11 4.41
N GLY A 147 -17.24 -18.15 4.46
CA GLY A 147 -16.40 -17.32 3.62
C GLY A 147 -16.43 -17.76 2.17
N LEU A 148 -16.45 -16.81 1.25
CA LEU A 148 -16.38 -17.07 -0.18
C LEU A 148 -14.98 -16.72 -0.70
N TYR A 149 -14.33 -17.68 -1.40
CA TYR A 149 -12.92 -17.56 -1.79
C TYR A 149 -12.69 -17.99 -3.24
N GLY A 150 -11.63 -17.48 -3.83
CA GLY A 150 -11.17 -17.91 -5.15
C GLY A 150 -12.26 -17.82 -6.21
N GLU A 151 -12.58 -18.92 -6.85
CA GLU A 151 -13.57 -18.98 -7.93
C GLU A 151 -15.02 -18.70 -7.47
N GLN A 152 -15.30 -18.78 -6.18
CA GLN A 152 -16.60 -18.45 -5.60
C GLN A 152 -16.86 -16.95 -5.53
N LEU A 153 -15.80 -16.12 -5.66
CA LEU A 153 -15.87 -14.67 -5.54
C LEU A 153 -15.29 -14.01 -6.78
N GLN A 154 -16.13 -13.29 -7.50
CA GLN A 154 -15.67 -12.41 -8.59
C GLN A 154 -15.86 -10.96 -8.17
N TRP A 155 -14.81 -10.19 -8.30
CA TRP A 155 -14.86 -8.75 -8.05
C TRP A 155 -14.24 -7.99 -9.22
N SER A 156 -14.71 -6.77 -9.42
CA SER A 156 -14.14 -5.87 -10.43
C SER A 156 -14.21 -4.43 -9.95
N GLN A 157 -13.28 -3.64 -10.45
CA GLN A 157 -13.25 -2.19 -10.25
C GLN A 157 -13.42 -1.52 -11.61
N THR A 158 -14.39 -0.62 -11.72
CA THR A 158 -14.68 0.08 -12.97
C THR A 158 -14.69 1.59 -12.71
N LEU A 159 -13.85 2.31 -13.42
CA LEU A 159 -13.88 3.76 -13.45
C LEU A 159 -15.05 4.23 -14.33
N ARG A 160 -16.09 4.81 -13.73
CA ARG A 160 -17.27 5.29 -14.47
C ARG A 160 -17.11 6.70 -15.00
N ARG A 161 -16.37 7.55 -14.29
CA ARG A 161 -16.18 8.95 -14.66
C ARG A 161 -14.84 9.46 -14.10
N TYR A 162 -14.12 10.19 -14.90
CA TYR A 162 -12.89 10.88 -14.51
C TYR A 162 -12.95 12.31 -15.03
N GLU A 163 -12.81 13.27 -14.13
CA GLU A 163 -12.79 14.69 -14.46
C GLU A 163 -11.53 15.33 -13.87
N THR A 164 -10.89 16.15 -14.67
CA THR A 164 -9.82 17.03 -14.20
C THR A 164 -10.43 18.40 -13.93
N LEU A 165 -10.22 18.90 -12.73
CA LEU A 165 -10.58 20.27 -12.36
C LEU A 165 -9.55 21.25 -12.92
#